data_ac5d34fb7c703b459469756e4d8020a5
#
_entry.id   ac5d34fb7c703b459469756e4d8020a5
#
_cell.length_a   1.000
_cell.length_b   1.000
_cell.length_c   1.000
_cell.angle_alpha   90.00
_cell.angle_beta   90.00
_cell.angle_gamma   90.00
#
_symmetry.space_group_name_H-M   'P 1'
#
loop_
_entity.id
_entity.type
_entity.pdbx_description
1 polymer ?
#
loop_
_entity_poly.entity_id
_entity_poly.type
_entity_poly.pdbx_seq_one_letter_code
_entity_poly.pdbx_strand_id
1 'polypeptide(L)'
;ADHEFATLKGITEDVTEIILNLKQVRFKKKVEHEAGTEKISLSLKNKQEFTAGMIGEASPSFEVMNPELLICTMDSSAKLDIEITIAKGRGYVPAEESKEKSSHFGYIPVDAIYTPIKNVKYTIENTRVEQRTDFEKLVMEVNTDGTINPEEAVKQASRILIQHLMIITDENITFDTRED
;
A
#
# COMPACT_ATOMS: atom_id res chain seq x y z
N ALA A 1 15.15 -2.41 -18.74
CA ALA A 1 14.88 -1.24 -19.60
C ALA A 1 15.89 -0.14 -19.28
N ASP A 2 16.23 0.67 -20.28
CA ASP A 2 17.22 1.74 -20.07
C ASP A 2 16.59 2.95 -19.37
N HIS A 3 15.27 3.12 -19.51
CA HIS A 3 14.47 4.18 -18.88
C HIS A 3 12.96 3.84 -18.94
N GLU A 4 12.17 4.65 -18.26
CA GLU A 4 10.72 4.46 -18.13
C GLU A 4 9.93 4.61 -19.45
N PHE A 5 10.48 5.27 -20.45
CA PHE A 5 9.83 5.43 -21.77
C PHE A 5 10.29 4.40 -22.80
N ALA A 6 10.94 3.32 -22.37
CA ALA A 6 11.37 2.25 -23.26
C ALA A 6 10.21 1.31 -23.64
N THR A 7 10.33 0.71 -24.81
CA THR A 7 9.47 -0.42 -25.21
C THR A 7 10.24 -1.73 -25.09
N LEU A 8 9.53 -2.79 -24.71
CA LEU A 8 10.11 -4.11 -24.55
C LEU A 8 9.67 -5.02 -25.70
N LYS A 9 10.62 -5.71 -26.34
CA LYS A 9 10.32 -6.58 -27.49
C LYS A 9 9.39 -7.72 -27.08
N GLY A 10 8.24 -7.81 -27.77
CA GLY A 10 7.25 -8.85 -27.54
C GLY A 10 6.37 -8.61 -26.33
N ILE A 11 6.33 -7.39 -25.81
CA ILE A 11 5.40 -6.93 -24.77
C ILE A 11 4.56 -5.81 -25.39
N THR A 12 3.25 -5.87 -25.17
CA THR A 12 2.30 -4.93 -25.78
C THR A 12 2.38 -3.56 -25.11
N GLU A 13 2.44 -3.55 -23.77
CA GLU A 13 2.49 -2.35 -22.96
C GLU A 13 3.92 -1.79 -22.92
N ASP A 14 4.06 -0.48 -22.91
CA ASP A 14 5.34 0.18 -22.67
C ASP A 14 5.73 0.12 -21.17
N VAL A 15 6.96 0.52 -20.84
CA VAL A 15 7.46 0.47 -19.47
C VAL A 15 6.66 1.40 -18.56
N THR A 16 6.18 2.54 -19.06
CA THR A 16 5.34 3.48 -18.29
C THR A 16 4.00 2.83 -17.92
N GLU A 17 3.36 2.15 -18.85
CA GLU A 17 2.10 1.43 -18.61
C GLU A 17 2.29 0.29 -17.60
N ILE A 18 3.40 -0.47 -17.75
CA ILE A 18 3.77 -1.52 -16.80
C ILE A 18 3.93 -0.94 -15.38
N ILE A 19 4.63 0.20 -15.24
CA ILE A 19 4.80 0.88 -13.95
C ILE A 19 3.46 1.32 -13.37
N LEU A 20 2.58 1.93 -14.19
CA LEU A 20 1.25 2.35 -13.76
C LEU A 20 0.40 1.17 -13.28
N ASN A 21 0.49 0.03 -13.96
CA ASN A 21 -0.20 -1.19 -13.54
C ASN A 21 0.41 -1.76 -12.25
N LEU A 22 1.74 -1.80 -12.11
CA LEU A 22 2.41 -2.22 -10.88
C LEU A 22 2.03 -1.37 -9.67
N LYS A 23 1.83 -0.07 -9.84
CA LYS A 23 1.37 0.85 -8.77
C LYS A 23 -0.04 0.54 -8.26
N GLN A 24 -0.84 -0.19 -9.03
CA GLN A 24 -2.18 -0.62 -8.63
C GLN A 24 -2.19 -1.93 -7.83
N VAL A 25 -1.08 -2.67 -7.79
CA VAL A 25 -0.97 -3.90 -6.99
C VAL A 25 -1.07 -3.55 -5.52
N ARG A 26 -1.91 -4.29 -4.80
CA ARG A 26 -2.13 -4.11 -3.36
C ARG A 26 -1.54 -5.26 -2.58
N PHE A 27 -0.56 -4.92 -1.75
CA PHE A 27 0.18 -5.88 -0.95
C PHE A 27 -0.28 -5.84 0.50
N LYS A 28 -0.50 -7.02 1.08
CA LYS A 28 -0.73 -7.20 2.51
C LYS A 28 0.41 -8.03 3.09
N LYS A 29 0.99 -7.59 4.19
CA LYS A 29 2.06 -8.33 4.85
C LYS A 29 1.51 -9.58 5.53
N LYS A 30 2.15 -10.74 5.31
CA LYS A 30 1.73 -12.04 5.89
C LYS A 30 2.15 -12.18 7.35
N VAL A 31 3.35 -11.67 7.71
CA VAL A 31 3.93 -11.81 9.05
C VAL A 31 4.48 -10.47 9.54
N GLU A 32 4.02 -9.98 10.69
CA GLU A 32 4.35 -8.64 11.17
C GLU A 32 5.82 -8.45 11.60
N HIS A 33 6.52 -9.51 11.98
CA HIS A 33 7.86 -9.45 12.58
C HIS A 33 9.02 -9.58 11.59
N GLU A 34 8.76 -9.73 10.29
CA GLU A 34 9.80 -9.80 9.27
C GLU A 34 10.26 -8.43 8.77
N ALA A 35 11.37 -8.42 8.00
CA ALA A 35 11.91 -7.21 7.39
C ALA A 35 10.82 -6.42 6.62
N GLY A 36 10.86 -5.10 6.74
CA GLY A 36 9.88 -4.21 6.09
C GLY A 36 10.06 -4.07 4.58
N THR A 37 11.12 -4.66 4.01
CA THR A 37 11.48 -4.56 2.58
C THR A 37 11.87 -5.92 2.05
N GLU A 38 11.35 -6.27 0.88
CA GLU A 38 11.63 -7.51 0.16
C GLU A 38 11.97 -7.22 -1.30
N LYS A 39 12.96 -7.92 -1.85
CA LYS A 39 13.29 -7.91 -3.27
C LYS A 39 12.88 -9.22 -3.92
N ILE A 40 12.14 -9.14 -5.00
CA ILE A 40 11.61 -10.27 -5.75
C ILE A 40 12.16 -10.20 -7.16
N SER A 41 12.77 -11.29 -7.63
CA SER A 41 13.22 -11.44 -9.01
C SER A 41 12.32 -12.43 -9.74
N LEU A 42 11.72 -11.98 -10.83
CA LEU A 42 10.85 -12.80 -11.68
C LEU A 42 11.47 -12.96 -13.07
N SER A 43 11.46 -14.17 -13.58
CA SER A 43 11.86 -14.50 -14.95
C SER A 43 10.67 -15.16 -15.67
N LEU A 44 9.98 -14.40 -16.47
CA LEU A 44 8.79 -14.82 -17.20
C LEU A 44 9.19 -15.25 -18.62
N LYS A 45 8.89 -16.50 -18.96
CA LYS A 45 9.12 -17.09 -20.29
C LYS A 45 7.89 -17.91 -20.67
N ASN A 46 7.54 -17.89 -21.95
CA ASN A 46 6.41 -18.67 -22.48
C ASN A 46 5.08 -18.37 -21.74
N LYS A 47 4.90 -17.15 -21.29
CA LYS A 47 3.66 -16.65 -20.69
C LYS A 47 3.02 -15.63 -21.63
N GLN A 48 1.71 -15.64 -21.74
CA GLN A 48 0.97 -14.66 -22.53
C GLN A 48 0.61 -13.43 -21.70
N GLU A 49 0.53 -13.60 -20.38
CA GLU A 49 0.14 -12.55 -19.45
C GLU A 49 1.04 -12.55 -18.22
N PHE A 50 1.34 -11.36 -17.73
CA PHE A 50 1.95 -11.15 -16.43
C PHE A 50 0.91 -10.50 -15.52
N THR A 51 0.53 -11.20 -14.46
CA THR A 51 -0.46 -10.74 -13.49
C THR A 51 0.15 -10.49 -12.13
N ALA A 52 -0.52 -9.68 -11.32
CA ALA A 52 -0.10 -9.38 -9.95
C ALA A 52 -0.01 -10.65 -9.07
N GLY A 53 -0.81 -11.68 -9.35
CA GLY A 53 -0.75 -12.97 -8.67
C GLY A 53 0.61 -13.64 -8.74
N MET A 54 1.30 -13.53 -9.88
CA MET A 54 2.65 -14.09 -10.05
C MET A 54 3.69 -13.41 -9.14
N ILE A 55 3.49 -12.14 -8.80
CA ILE A 55 4.32 -11.44 -7.82
C ILE A 55 4.05 -12.01 -6.43
N GLY A 56 2.77 -12.23 -6.09
CA GLY A 56 2.35 -12.80 -4.80
C GLY A 56 2.87 -14.24 -4.58
N GLU A 57 2.90 -15.06 -5.63
CA GLU A 57 3.47 -16.41 -5.59
C GLU A 57 4.97 -16.41 -5.33
N ALA A 58 5.68 -15.41 -5.83
CA ALA A 58 7.12 -15.25 -5.66
C ALA A 58 7.50 -14.58 -4.32
N SER A 59 6.52 -13.99 -3.60
CA SER A 59 6.74 -13.29 -2.34
C SER A 59 6.43 -14.16 -1.13
N PRO A 60 7.41 -14.53 -0.30
CA PRO A 60 7.16 -15.17 0.99
C PRO A 60 6.52 -14.24 2.02
N SER A 61 6.87 -12.94 2.03
CA SER A 61 6.47 -12.00 3.09
C SER A 61 5.19 -11.23 2.79
N PHE A 62 4.77 -11.15 1.52
CA PHE A 62 3.59 -10.37 1.11
C PHE A 62 2.57 -11.22 0.37
N GLU A 63 1.31 -10.91 0.59
CA GLU A 63 0.15 -11.42 -0.14
C GLU A 63 -0.37 -10.34 -1.07
N VAL A 64 -0.75 -10.70 -2.29
CA VAL A 64 -1.39 -9.79 -3.24
C VAL A 64 -2.90 -9.89 -3.11
N MET A 65 -3.56 -8.78 -2.85
CA MET A 65 -5.02 -8.71 -2.61
C MET A 65 -5.84 -8.62 -3.90
N ASN A 66 -5.21 -8.29 -5.03
CA ASN A 66 -5.81 -8.21 -6.37
C ASN A 66 -4.99 -9.02 -7.40
N PRO A 67 -4.93 -10.37 -7.24
CA PRO A 67 -4.04 -11.23 -8.04
C PRO A 67 -4.41 -11.28 -9.53
N GLU A 68 -5.65 -11.00 -9.89
CA GLU A 68 -6.16 -10.96 -11.26
C GLU A 68 -5.73 -9.71 -12.05
N LEU A 69 -5.14 -8.71 -11.40
CA LEU A 69 -4.70 -7.48 -12.06
C LEU A 69 -3.66 -7.80 -13.13
N LEU A 70 -3.96 -7.48 -14.39
CA LEU A 70 -3.04 -7.60 -15.51
C LEU A 70 -1.97 -6.49 -15.43
N ILE A 71 -0.71 -6.89 -15.47
CA ILE A 71 0.44 -5.98 -15.50
C ILE A 71 0.87 -5.71 -16.93
N CYS A 72 1.07 -6.77 -17.71
CA CYS A 72 1.33 -6.65 -19.14
C CYS A 72 0.98 -7.94 -19.91
N THR A 73 0.81 -7.77 -21.22
CA THR A 73 0.56 -8.83 -22.19
C THR A 73 1.86 -9.14 -22.97
N MET A 74 2.16 -10.42 -23.13
CA MET A 74 3.42 -10.88 -23.68
C MET A 74 3.20 -11.83 -24.86
N ASP A 75 4.03 -11.72 -25.89
CA ASP A 75 4.10 -12.73 -26.94
C ASP A 75 4.68 -14.06 -26.39
N SER A 76 4.31 -15.17 -26.99
CA SER A 76 4.78 -16.50 -26.60
C SER A 76 6.32 -16.66 -26.66
N SER A 77 7.00 -15.83 -27.46
CA SER A 77 8.46 -15.79 -27.59
C SER A 77 9.13 -14.75 -26.69
N ALA A 78 8.35 -13.90 -26.02
CA ALA A 78 8.88 -12.85 -25.17
C ALA A 78 9.50 -13.40 -23.89
N LYS A 79 10.51 -12.71 -23.40
CA LYS A 79 11.16 -12.96 -22.12
C LYS A 79 11.21 -11.66 -21.34
N LEU A 80 10.67 -11.69 -20.13
CA LEU A 80 10.72 -10.57 -19.20
C LEU A 80 11.46 -11.01 -17.94
N ASP A 81 12.60 -10.38 -17.66
CA ASP A 81 13.30 -10.48 -16.39
C ASP A 81 13.08 -9.15 -15.65
N ILE A 82 12.46 -9.21 -14.48
CA ILE A 82 12.12 -8.04 -13.68
C ILE A 82 12.48 -8.27 -12.20
N GLU A 83 13.06 -7.25 -11.58
CA GLU A 83 13.26 -7.19 -10.14
C GLU A 83 12.35 -6.12 -9.55
N ILE A 84 11.58 -6.49 -8.54
CA ILE A 84 10.63 -5.62 -7.87
C ILE A 84 11.02 -5.53 -6.40
N THR A 85 11.12 -4.31 -5.87
CA THR A 85 11.31 -4.07 -4.44
C THR A 85 9.98 -3.67 -3.83
N ILE A 86 9.49 -4.48 -2.88
CA ILE A 86 8.28 -4.22 -2.11
C ILE A 86 8.68 -3.77 -0.72
N ALA A 87 8.06 -2.71 -0.21
CA ALA A 87 8.34 -2.18 1.11
C ALA A 87 7.05 -1.85 1.87
N LYS A 88 7.11 -1.93 3.21
CA LYS A 88 6.09 -1.37 4.10
C LYS A 88 6.47 0.07 4.45
N GLY A 89 5.50 0.97 4.36
CA GLY A 89 5.71 2.39 4.66
C GLY A 89 4.43 3.06 5.16
N ARG A 90 4.42 4.38 5.17
CA ARG A 90 3.28 5.22 5.56
C ARG A 90 3.09 6.35 4.55
N GLY A 91 1.84 6.69 4.27
CA GLY A 91 1.49 7.81 3.42
C GLY A 91 1.92 7.63 1.97
N TYR A 92 2.60 8.61 1.43
CA TYR A 92 3.10 8.66 0.06
C TYR A 92 4.58 9.03 0.06
N VAL A 93 5.37 8.33 -0.73
CA VAL A 93 6.80 8.59 -0.91
C VAL A 93 7.06 8.86 -2.39
N PRO A 94 7.52 10.07 -2.77
CA PRO A 94 7.87 10.40 -4.14
C PRO A 94 9.03 9.55 -4.68
N ALA A 95 9.07 9.35 -6.00
CA ALA A 95 10.13 8.60 -6.66
C ALA A 95 11.53 9.17 -6.42
N GLU A 96 11.65 10.50 -6.27
CA GLU A 96 12.91 11.19 -6.01
C GLU A 96 13.56 10.75 -4.71
N GLU A 97 12.79 10.52 -3.66
CA GLU A 97 13.30 10.04 -2.36
C GLU A 97 13.82 8.60 -2.43
N SER A 98 13.29 7.81 -3.37
CA SER A 98 13.75 6.43 -3.63
C SER A 98 15.00 6.37 -4.49
N LYS A 99 15.26 7.42 -5.29
CA LYS A 99 16.39 7.53 -6.21
C LYS A 99 17.74 7.57 -5.49
N GLU A 100 17.81 8.21 -4.33
CA GLU A 100 19.03 8.32 -3.53
C GLU A 100 19.53 6.97 -2.97
N LYS A 101 18.65 5.97 -2.88
CA LYS A 101 18.96 4.67 -2.27
C LYS A 101 19.49 3.61 -3.24
N SER A 102 19.40 3.84 -4.56
CA SER A 102 19.79 2.83 -5.54
C SER A 102 20.22 3.48 -6.87
N SER A 103 21.52 3.50 -7.13
CA SER A 103 22.13 4.06 -8.37
C SER A 103 22.57 2.97 -9.36
N HIS A 104 21.85 1.83 -9.42
CA HIS A 104 22.20 0.76 -10.37
C HIS A 104 21.60 1.04 -11.75
N PHE A 105 22.34 0.68 -12.78
CA PHE A 105 21.86 0.76 -14.17
C PHE A 105 20.59 -0.09 -14.34
N GLY A 106 19.57 0.47 -14.97
CA GLY A 106 18.28 -0.19 -15.17
C GLY A 106 17.30 -0.11 -13.98
N TYR A 107 17.68 0.57 -12.89
CA TYR A 107 16.75 0.86 -11.79
C TYR A 107 15.85 2.04 -12.15
N ILE A 108 14.55 1.82 -12.06
CA ILE A 108 13.54 2.85 -12.29
C ILE A 108 12.87 3.14 -10.95
N PRO A 109 13.09 4.33 -10.36
CA PRO A 109 12.43 4.72 -9.12
C PRO A 109 10.93 4.96 -9.40
N VAL A 110 10.09 4.38 -8.56
CA VAL A 110 8.64 4.52 -8.63
C VAL A 110 8.14 5.14 -7.34
N ASP A 111 7.24 6.10 -7.44
CA ASP A 111 6.54 6.64 -6.28
C ASP A 111 5.68 5.56 -5.63
N ALA A 112 5.68 5.52 -4.30
CA ALA A 112 5.00 4.50 -3.53
C ALA A 112 3.82 5.09 -2.74
N ILE A 113 2.63 4.50 -2.94
CA ILE A 113 1.41 4.82 -2.20
C ILE A 113 1.26 3.76 -1.11
N TYR A 114 1.69 4.09 0.11
CA TYR A 114 1.64 3.17 1.25
C TYR A 114 0.32 3.25 2.03
N THR A 115 -0.43 4.35 1.88
CA THR A 115 -1.71 4.49 2.58
C THR A 115 -2.74 3.50 2.06
N PRO A 116 -3.39 2.71 2.94
CA PRO A 116 -4.50 1.85 2.55
C PRO A 116 -5.82 2.61 2.46
N ILE A 117 -5.86 3.88 2.83
CA ILE A 117 -7.07 4.69 2.87
C ILE A 117 -7.30 5.37 1.53
N LYS A 118 -8.44 5.07 0.91
CA LYS A 118 -8.87 5.71 -0.34
C LYS A 118 -9.62 7.00 -0.11
N ASN A 119 -10.55 7.00 0.85
CA ASN A 119 -11.39 8.14 1.15
C ASN A 119 -11.89 8.07 2.59
N VAL A 120 -12.03 9.24 3.23
CA VAL A 120 -12.70 9.40 4.51
C VAL A 120 -13.70 10.55 4.39
N LYS A 121 -14.95 10.27 4.73
CA LYS A 121 -16.01 11.26 4.86
C LYS A 121 -16.52 11.26 6.27
N TYR A 122 -16.79 12.43 6.85
CA TYR A 122 -17.41 12.52 8.15
C TYR A 122 -18.52 13.56 8.15
N THR A 123 -19.50 13.33 9.00
CA THR A 123 -20.59 14.27 9.28
C THR A 123 -20.83 14.32 10.78
N ILE A 124 -21.23 15.49 11.27
CA ILE A 124 -21.61 15.72 12.66
C ILE A 124 -23.10 15.92 12.70
N GLU A 125 -23.78 15.13 13.51
CA GLU A 125 -25.24 15.17 13.69
C GLU A 125 -25.55 15.55 15.15
N ASN A 126 -26.52 16.45 15.33
CA ASN A 126 -27.03 16.70 16.67
C ASN A 126 -27.74 15.44 17.18
N THR A 127 -27.45 15.05 18.40
CA THR A 127 -28.10 13.91 19.04
C THR A 127 -28.59 14.25 20.43
N ARG A 128 -29.60 13.53 20.88
CA ARG A 128 -30.14 13.64 22.20
C ARG A 128 -29.71 12.44 23.04
N VAL A 129 -29.16 12.73 24.22
CA VAL A 129 -28.88 11.72 25.26
C VAL A 129 -29.72 12.06 26.46
N GLU A 130 -30.73 11.27 26.76
CA GLU A 130 -31.74 11.50 27.79
C GLU A 130 -32.45 12.86 27.65
N GLN A 131 -32.25 13.80 28.58
CA GLN A 131 -32.82 15.15 28.55
C GLN A 131 -31.88 16.20 27.93
N ARG A 132 -30.65 15.83 27.60
CA ARG A 132 -29.64 16.73 27.02
C ARG A 132 -29.68 16.66 25.51
N THR A 133 -29.71 17.82 24.85
CA THR A 133 -29.76 17.97 23.40
C THR A 133 -28.48 18.60 22.82
N ASP A 134 -27.50 18.83 23.67
CA ASP A 134 -26.24 19.50 23.39
C ASP A 134 -25.12 18.53 22.99
N PHE A 135 -25.45 17.25 22.74
CA PHE A 135 -24.50 16.25 22.26
C PHE A 135 -24.47 16.19 20.74
N GLU A 136 -23.28 15.89 20.24
CA GLU A 136 -23.02 15.65 18.82
C GLU A 136 -22.62 14.20 18.59
N LYS A 137 -23.09 13.62 17.50
CA LYS A 137 -22.72 12.29 17.02
C LYS A 137 -21.83 12.44 15.81
N LEU A 138 -20.63 11.87 15.90
CA LEU A 138 -19.73 11.74 14.74
C LEU A 138 -20.12 10.50 13.93
N VAL A 139 -20.44 10.72 12.66
CA VAL A 139 -20.60 9.65 11.67
C VAL A 139 -19.42 9.69 10.71
N MET A 140 -18.67 8.59 10.60
CA MET A 140 -17.49 8.50 9.78
C MET A 140 -17.63 7.34 8.79
N GLU A 141 -17.40 7.64 7.50
CA GLU A 141 -17.33 6.66 6.41
C GLU A 141 -15.87 6.55 5.97
N VAL A 142 -15.31 5.35 6.07
CA VAL A 142 -13.91 5.06 5.73
C VAL A 142 -13.85 4.00 4.64
N ASN A 143 -13.27 4.37 3.49
CA ASN A 143 -13.05 3.47 2.36
C ASN A 143 -11.57 3.10 2.28
N THR A 144 -11.28 1.79 2.30
CA THR A 144 -9.93 1.24 2.19
C THR A 144 -9.71 0.53 0.86
N ASP A 145 -8.48 0.16 0.59
CA ASP A 145 -8.10 -0.62 -0.59
C ASP A 145 -8.26 -2.15 -0.40
N GLY A 146 -8.79 -2.58 0.76
CA GLY A 146 -9.00 -4.00 1.12
C GLY A 146 -7.85 -4.63 1.90
N THR A 147 -6.69 -3.97 2.04
CA THR A 147 -5.55 -4.51 2.79
C THR A 147 -5.75 -4.42 4.31
N ILE A 148 -6.62 -3.52 4.77
CA ILE A 148 -6.96 -3.31 6.17
C ILE A 148 -8.48 -3.14 6.33
N ASN A 149 -9.03 -3.63 7.44
CA ASN A 149 -10.40 -3.35 7.83
C ASN A 149 -10.54 -1.86 8.23
N PRO A 150 -11.61 -1.14 7.78
CA PRO A 150 -11.81 0.28 8.13
C PRO A 150 -11.83 0.57 9.63
N GLU A 151 -12.44 -0.28 10.43
CA GLU A 151 -12.46 -0.14 11.90
C GLU A 151 -11.05 -0.24 12.50
N GLU A 152 -10.25 -1.20 12.05
CA GLU A 152 -8.87 -1.35 12.50
C GLU A 152 -8.00 -0.17 12.05
N ALA A 153 -8.25 0.38 10.86
CA ALA A 153 -7.56 1.58 10.39
C ALA A 153 -7.80 2.78 11.30
N VAL A 154 -9.05 3.00 11.73
CA VAL A 154 -9.39 4.07 12.70
C VAL A 154 -8.71 3.84 14.05
N LYS A 155 -8.73 2.60 14.56
CA LYS A 155 -8.04 2.23 15.81
C LYS A 155 -6.53 2.50 15.75
N GLN A 156 -5.88 2.13 14.63
CA GLN A 156 -4.45 2.38 14.44
C GLN A 156 -4.14 3.87 14.34
N ALA A 157 -4.95 4.65 13.62
CA ALA A 157 -4.79 6.10 13.53
C ALA A 157 -4.93 6.76 14.92
N SER A 158 -5.90 6.33 15.71
CA SER A 158 -6.11 6.82 17.08
C SER A 158 -4.92 6.50 17.99
N ARG A 159 -4.35 5.28 17.90
CA ARG A 159 -3.12 4.92 18.64
C ARG A 159 -1.94 5.83 18.28
N ILE A 160 -1.77 6.14 16.99
CA ILE A 160 -0.71 7.06 16.54
C ILE A 160 -0.91 8.45 17.14
N LEU A 161 -2.15 8.99 17.14
CA LEU A 161 -2.45 10.28 17.73
C LEU A 161 -2.17 10.29 19.24
N ILE A 162 -2.60 9.27 19.97
CA ILE A 162 -2.33 9.13 21.41
C ILE A 162 -0.84 9.13 21.68
N GLN A 163 -0.05 8.34 20.93
CA GLN A 163 1.41 8.29 21.09
C GLN A 163 2.08 9.67 20.90
N HIS A 164 1.61 10.46 19.91
CA HIS A 164 2.13 11.82 19.70
C HIS A 164 1.73 12.78 20.82
N LEU A 165 0.50 12.69 21.32
CA LEU A 165 0.03 13.53 22.41
C LEU A 165 0.74 13.20 23.74
N MET A 166 1.10 11.92 23.97
CA MET A 166 1.87 11.51 25.14
C MET A 166 3.26 12.14 25.20
N ILE A 167 3.87 12.50 24.08
CA ILE A 167 5.16 13.21 24.04
C ILE A 167 5.02 14.63 24.63
N ILE A 168 3.84 15.25 24.47
CA ILE A 168 3.58 16.62 24.96
C ILE A 168 3.25 16.61 26.46
N THR A 169 2.65 15.54 26.96
CA THR A 169 2.13 15.50 28.35
C THR A 169 3.19 15.07 29.37
N ASP A 170 4.35 14.57 28.94
CA ASP A 170 5.42 14.03 29.78
C ASP A 170 4.98 12.93 30.78
N GLU A 171 3.75 12.44 30.66
CA GLU A 171 3.14 11.44 31.55
C GLU A 171 2.70 10.19 30.77
N ASN A 172 2.88 9.04 31.42
CA ASN A 172 2.24 7.80 30.98
C ASN A 172 0.75 7.85 31.37
N ILE A 173 -0.11 8.25 30.46
CA ILE A 173 -1.55 8.30 30.68
C ILE A 173 -2.07 6.86 30.74
N THR A 174 -2.44 6.40 31.92
CA THR A 174 -3.26 5.20 32.11
C THR A 174 -4.73 5.65 32.02
N PHE A 175 -5.44 5.14 31.03
CA PHE A 175 -6.88 5.36 30.97
C PHE A 175 -7.53 4.62 32.13
N ASP A 176 -8.10 5.35 33.06
CA ASP A 176 -8.95 4.81 34.12
C ASP A 176 -10.25 4.37 33.42
N THR A 177 -10.38 3.09 33.14
CA THR A 177 -11.64 2.49 32.68
C THR A 177 -12.59 2.46 33.88
N ARG A 178 -13.20 3.59 34.21
CA ARG A 178 -14.36 3.59 35.07
C ARG A 178 -15.50 3.04 34.25
N GLU A 179 -15.88 1.82 34.57
CA GLU A 179 -17.20 1.29 34.23
C GLU A 179 -18.22 2.14 35.00
N ASP A 180 -18.94 3.00 34.29
CA ASP A 180 -20.22 3.57 34.77
C ASP A 180 -21.37 2.70 34.27
#